data_3c614deda54b1fb17b80c2fb67a32f3c
#
_entry.id   3c614deda54b1fb17b80c2fb67a32f3c
#
_cell.length_a   1.000
_cell.length_b   1.000
_cell.length_c   1.000
_cell.angle_alpha   90.00
_cell.angle_beta   90.00
_cell.angle_gamma   90.00
#
_symmetry.space_group_name_H-M   'P 1'
#
loop_
_entity.id
_entity.type
_entity.pdbx_description
1 polymer ?
#
loop_
_entity_poly.entity_id
_entity_poly.type
_entity_poly.pdbx_seq_one_letter_code
_entity_poly.pdbx_strand_id
1 'polypeptide(L)'
;EVAELAGPVSAAGLWGFGPGWTAAPPQCAALADPAPTDAGARGLSASGPGGTVYVVVGSAKPDVTALADQCGQWTMDFAHTSGTANLVEAPHIDGAQTVAMTVATRTVVESGTQTRGQANTAQAYLDGHVAVVTLVTEPGSAHPPLDGGYVADLLGKTVAAVRG
;
A
#
# COMPACT_ATOMS: atom_id res chain seq x y z
N GLU A 1 -0.26 -19.12 3.71
CA GLU A 1 -1.54 -19.25 3.00
C GLU A 1 -1.60 -18.21 1.88
N VAL A 2 -2.06 -18.61 0.69
CA VAL A 2 -2.18 -17.75 -0.49
C VAL A 2 -3.65 -17.67 -0.86
N ALA A 3 -4.13 -16.45 -1.16
CA ALA A 3 -5.52 -16.22 -1.57
C ALA A 3 -5.58 -15.27 -2.77
N GLU A 4 -6.59 -15.44 -3.60
CA GLU A 4 -6.85 -14.55 -4.73
C GLU A 4 -7.67 -13.34 -4.28
N LEU A 5 -7.41 -12.19 -4.88
CA LEU A 5 -8.15 -10.95 -4.69
C LEU A 5 -8.79 -10.55 -6.02
N ALA A 6 -10.05 -10.16 -5.97
CA ALA A 6 -10.77 -9.72 -7.16
C ALA A 6 -11.77 -8.63 -6.81
N GLY A 7 -12.02 -7.75 -7.79
CA GLY A 7 -12.91 -6.61 -7.61
C GLY A 7 -12.23 -5.43 -6.96
N PRO A 8 -12.99 -4.46 -6.45
CA PRO A 8 -12.38 -3.30 -5.82
C PRO A 8 -11.52 -3.69 -4.63
N VAL A 9 -10.26 -3.26 -4.64
CA VAL A 9 -9.31 -3.47 -3.55
C VAL A 9 -8.74 -2.10 -3.16
N SER A 10 -8.98 -1.71 -1.91
CA SER A 10 -8.43 -0.49 -1.35
C SER A 10 -7.12 -0.80 -0.64
N ALA A 11 -6.01 -0.22 -1.11
CA ALA A 11 -4.72 -0.37 -0.45
C ALA A 11 -4.78 0.16 0.99
N ALA A 12 -5.42 1.31 1.20
CA ALA A 12 -5.62 1.86 2.53
C ALA A 12 -6.44 0.91 3.42
N GLY A 13 -7.42 0.21 2.82
CA GLY A 13 -8.19 -0.82 3.52
C GLY A 13 -7.33 -1.97 4.01
N LEU A 14 -6.34 -2.37 3.22
CA LEU A 14 -5.38 -3.41 3.61
C LEU A 14 -4.52 -3.00 4.79
N TRP A 15 -4.32 -1.70 4.99
CA TRP A 15 -3.57 -1.15 6.13
C TRP A 15 -4.42 -0.95 7.38
N GLY A 16 -5.74 -1.14 7.29
CA GLY A 16 -6.67 -0.97 8.40
C GLY A 16 -7.59 0.24 8.33
N PHE A 17 -7.60 0.98 7.22
CA PHE A 17 -8.45 2.16 7.04
C PHE A 17 -9.67 1.80 6.21
N GLY A 18 -10.82 1.69 6.86
CA GLY A 18 -12.08 1.33 6.22
C GLY A 18 -12.69 2.44 5.37
N PRO A 19 -13.83 2.16 4.70
CA PRO A 19 -14.50 3.15 3.87
C PRO A 19 -14.80 4.42 4.66
N GLY A 20 -14.54 5.57 4.02
CA GLY A 20 -14.72 6.87 4.67
C GLY A 20 -13.49 7.39 5.40
N TRP A 21 -12.35 6.70 5.31
CA TRP A 21 -11.11 7.21 5.87
C TRP A 21 -10.72 8.56 5.23
N THR A 22 -9.96 9.35 5.97
CA THR A 22 -9.52 10.67 5.50
C THR A 22 -8.01 10.80 5.54
N ALA A 23 -7.48 11.63 4.65
CA ALA A 23 -6.07 12.00 4.62
C ALA A 23 -5.91 13.50 4.85
N ALA A 24 -4.79 13.90 5.43
CA ALA A 24 -4.41 15.29 5.57
C ALA A 24 -2.93 15.45 5.13
N PRO A 25 -2.65 16.16 4.03
CA PRO A 25 -3.59 16.85 3.11
C PRO A 25 -4.49 15.88 2.33
N PRO A 26 -5.73 16.29 2.00
CA PRO A 26 -6.70 15.39 1.37
C PRO A 26 -6.28 14.82 0.02
N GLN A 27 -5.54 15.57 -0.78
CA GLN A 27 -5.10 15.13 -2.09
C GLN A 27 -4.16 13.91 -2.03
N CYS A 28 -3.49 13.70 -0.89
CA CYS A 28 -2.56 12.58 -0.72
C CYS A 28 -3.28 11.22 -0.65
N ALA A 29 -4.59 11.22 -0.44
CA ALA A 29 -5.40 10.00 -0.48
C ALA A 29 -5.24 9.24 -1.80
N ALA A 30 -5.07 9.95 -2.92
CA ALA A 30 -4.90 9.31 -4.22
C ALA A 30 -3.60 8.51 -4.35
N LEU A 31 -2.54 8.91 -3.64
CA LEU A 31 -1.29 8.13 -3.59
C LEU A 31 -1.43 6.90 -2.70
N ALA A 32 -2.13 7.06 -1.57
CA ALA A 32 -2.36 5.93 -0.66
C ALA A 32 -3.24 4.86 -1.30
N ASP A 33 -4.20 5.28 -2.14
CA ASP A 33 -5.21 4.38 -2.67
C ASP A 33 -5.51 4.74 -4.14
N PRO A 34 -4.64 4.30 -5.07
CA PRO A 34 -4.70 4.76 -6.46
C PRO A 34 -5.88 4.22 -7.28
N ALA A 35 -6.50 3.11 -6.88
CA ALA A 35 -7.59 2.50 -7.65
C ALA A 35 -8.63 1.87 -6.73
N PRO A 36 -9.24 2.63 -5.78
CA PRO A 36 -10.06 2.06 -4.72
C PRO A 36 -11.41 1.49 -5.21
N THR A 37 -11.87 1.91 -6.38
CA THR A 37 -13.19 1.53 -6.90
C THR A 37 -13.11 0.69 -8.18
N ASP A 38 -11.92 0.24 -8.57
CA ASP A 38 -11.73 -0.53 -9.79
C ASP A 38 -12.29 -1.95 -9.65
N ALA A 39 -13.44 -2.21 -10.24
CA ALA A 39 -14.05 -3.53 -10.24
C ALA A 39 -13.24 -4.58 -11.03
N GLY A 40 -12.34 -4.13 -11.91
CA GLY A 40 -11.46 -5.00 -12.69
C GLY A 40 -10.15 -5.35 -12.00
N ALA A 41 -9.90 -4.84 -10.80
CA ALA A 41 -8.67 -5.14 -10.08
C ALA A 41 -8.54 -6.63 -9.77
N ARG A 42 -7.30 -7.13 -9.83
CA ARG A 42 -6.98 -8.53 -9.54
C ARG A 42 -5.68 -8.57 -8.74
N GLY A 43 -5.58 -9.56 -7.89
CA GLY A 43 -4.38 -9.69 -7.07
C GLY A 43 -4.29 -10.99 -6.31
N LEU A 44 -3.26 -11.05 -5.48
CA LEU A 44 -2.98 -12.18 -4.60
C LEU A 44 -2.57 -11.64 -3.23
N SER A 45 -2.86 -12.42 -2.20
CA SER A 45 -2.29 -12.20 -0.88
C SER A 45 -1.57 -13.46 -0.42
N ALA A 46 -0.53 -13.28 0.38
CA ALA A 46 0.19 -14.38 0.99
C ALA A 46 0.54 -14.03 2.43
N SER A 47 0.18 -14.89 3.35
CA SER A 47 0.43 -14.71 4.79
C SER A 47 1.44 -15.73 5.30
N GLY A 48 2.32 -15.26 6.17
CA GLY A 48 3.35 -16.07 6.81
C GLY A 48 3.90 -15.40 8.06
N PRO A 49 4.94 -15.98 8.69
CA PRO A 49 5.49 -15.43 9.93
C PRO A 49 6.06 -14.01 9.81
N GLY A 50 6.50 -13.62 8.62
CA GLY A 50 7.07 -12.30 8.37
C GLY A 50 6.06 -11.21 8.10
N GLY A 51 4.76 -11.53 8.00
CA GLY A 51 3.68 -10.60 7.70
C GLY A 51 2.77 -11.10 6.60
N THR A 52 1.93 -10.20 6.10
CA THR A 52 1.04 -10.48 4.96
C THR A 52 1.41 -9.55 3.80
N VAL A 53 1.65 -10.13 2.63
CA VAL A 53 1.92 -9.37 1.42
C VAL A 53 0.71 -9.43 0.50
N TYR A 54 0.41 -8.30 -0.12
CA TYR A 54 -0.66 -8.16 -1.10
C TYR A 54 -0.06 -7.61 -2.38
N VAL A 55 -0.46 -8.21 -3.50
CA VAL A 55 -0.09 -7.75 -4.85
C VAL A 55 -1.38 -7.48 -5.60
N VAL A 56 -1.56 -6.26 -6.07
CA VAL A 56 -2.80 -5.86 -6.77
C VAL A 56 -2.44 -5.13 -8.03
N VAL A 57 -3.14 -5.45 -9.12
CA VAL A 57 -3.04 -4.73 -10.40
C VAL A 57 -4.43 -4.20 -10.73
N GLY A 58 -4.50 -2.92 -11.04
CA GLY A 58 -5.73 -2.24 -11.40
C GLY A 58 -5.50 -1.12 -12.39
N SER A 59 -6.56 -0.40 -12.72
CA SER A 59 -6.49 0.77 -13.58
C SER A 59 -6.17 2.01 -12.77
N ALA A 60 -5.29 2.88 -13.27
CA ALA A 60 -4.95 4.13 -12.60
C ALA A 60 -4.65 5.22 -13.61
N LYS A 61 -4.79 6.47 -13.15
CA LYS A 61 -4.43 7.65 -13.93
C LYS A 61 -2.96 7.97 -13.68
N PRO A 62 -2.15 8.19 -14.72
CA PRO A 62 -0.71 8.40 -14.56
C PRO A 62 -0.33 9.71 -13.85
N ASP A 63 -1.21 10.72 -13.86
CA ASP A 63 -0.96 12.01 -13.23
C ASP A 63 -0.98 11.97 -11.70
N VAL A 64 -1.39 10.86 -11.10
CA VAL A 64 -1.34 10.67 -9.63
C VAL A 64 0.09 10.82 -9.10
N THR A 65 1.09 10.42 -9.87
CA THR A 65 2.50 10.51 -9.45
C THR A 65 2.97 11.94 -9.25
N ALA A 66 2.33 12.94 -9.89
CA ALA A 66 2.66 14.35 -9.68
C ALA A 66 2.41 14.81 -8.24
N LEU A 67 1.55 14.10 -7.50
CA LEU A 67 1.28 14.40 -6.10
C LEU A 67 2.47 14.08 -5.17
N ALA A 68 3.42 13.28 -5.63
CA ALA A 68 4.57 12.89 -4.81
C ALA A 68 5.33 14.10 -4.26
N ASP A 69 5.43 15.17 -5.02
CA ASP A 69 6.12 16.40 -4.59
C ASP A 69 5.39 17.10 -3.43
N GLN A 70 4.08 16.93 -3.33
CA GLN A 70 3.24 17.55 -2.31
C GLN A 70 2.99 16.63 -1.12
N CYS A 71 3.25 15.35 -1.29
CA CYS A 71 2.84 14.29 -0.36
C CYS A 71 4.04 13.51 0.17
N GLY A 72 5.12 14.22 0.56
CA GLY A 72 6.26 13.58 1.22
C GLY A 72 5.89 12.93 2.53
N GLN A 73 4.91 13.50 3.23
CA GLN A 73 4.37 12.98 4.47
C GLN A 73 2.89 13.39 4.59
N TRP A 74 2.05 12.47 5.04
CA TRP A 74 0.64 12.80 5.36
C TRP A 74 0.13 11.93 6.48
N THR A 75 -1.01 12.33 7.04
CA THR A 75 -1.70 11.56 8.08
C THR A 75 -2.97 10.94 7.53
N MET A 76 -3.41 9.85 8.17
CA MET A 76 -4.61 9.12 7.81
C MET A 76 -5.42 8.86 9.06
N ASP A 77 -6.75 8.94 8.94
CA ASP A 77 -7.67 8.71 10.05
C ASP A 77 -8.88 7.91 9.61
N PHE A 78 -9.27 6.96 10.46
CA PHE A 78 -10.51 6.22 10.31
C PHE A 78 -10.93 5.68 11.68
N ALA A 79 -12.08 6.17 12.21
CA ALA A 79 -12.61 5.73 13.51
C ALA A 79 -11.53 5.82 14.61
N HIS A 80 -11.11 4.70 15.16
CA HIS A 80 -10.10 4.64 16.22
C HIS A 80 -8.69 4.36 15.69
N THR A 81 -8.51 4.34 14.37
CA THR A 81 -7.23 4.07 13.72
C THR A 81 -6.67 5.37 13.15
N SER A 82 -5.41 5.65 13.46
CA SER A 82 -4.65 6.75 12.88
C SER A 82 -3.37 6.22 12.27
N GLY A 83 -2.81 6.97 11.32
CA GLY A 83 -1.57 6.58 10.69
C GLY A 83 -0.80 7.76 10.15
N THR A 84 0.48 7.54 9.92
CA THR A 84 1.37 8.48 9.24
C THR A 84 2.06 7.75 8.10
N ALA A 85 1.97 8.34 6.91
CA ALA A 85 2.63 7.84 5.72
C ALA A 85 3.80 8.75 5.36
N ASN A 86 4.91 8.14 4.98
CA ASN A 86 6.10 8.86 4.53
C ASN A 86 6.55 8.27 3.21
N LEU A 87 6.79 9.12 2.20
CA LEU A 87 7.43 8.66 0.98
C LEU A 87 8.89 8.31 1.26
N VAL A 88 9.34 7.23 0.64
CA VAL A 88 10.72 6.77 0.70
C VAL A 88 11.24 6.58 -0.72
N GLU A 89 12.53 6.27 -0.85
CA GLU A 89 13.12 6.00 -2.16
C GLU A 89 12.41 4.84 -2.83
N ALA A 90 11.96 5.06 -4.07
CA ALA A 90 11.25 4.07 -4.86
C ALA A 90 12.21 3.27 -5.74
N PRO A 91 11.92 1.98 -6.02
CA PRO A 91 12.73 1.21 -6.95
C PRO A 91 12.66 1.81 -8.35
N HIS A 92 13.78 1.74 -9.08
CA HIS A 92 13.80 2.14 -10.48
C HIS A 92 13.31 0.98 -11.35
N ILE A 93 12.27 1.25 -12.17
CA ILE A 93 11.75 0.28 -13.14
C ILE A 93 11.64 1.01 -14.48
N ASP A 94 12.33 0.50 -15.50
CA ASP A 94 12.32 1.12 -16.82
C ASP A 94 10.92 1.22 -17.38
N GLY A 95 10.56 2.42 -17.88
CA GLY A 95 9.27 2.68 -18.50
C GLY A 95 8.10 2.79 -17.50
N ALA A 96 8.38 2.85 -16.21
CA ALA A 96 7.36 3.03 -15.17
C ALA A 96 7.72 4.19 -14.25
N GLN A 97 6.71 4.91 -13.77
CA GLN A 97 6.88 5.82 -12.65
C GLN A 97 6.58 5.04 -11.37
N THR A 98 7.46 5.15 -10.39
CA THR A 98 7.33 4.40 -9.16
C THR A 98 7.20 5.31 -7.95
N VAL A 99 6.46 4.84 -6.94
CA VAL A 99 6.28 5.52 -5.66
C VAL A 99 6.43 4.47 -4.57
N ALA A 100 7.15 4.79 -3.51
CA ALA A 100 7.26 3.92 -2.35
C ALA A 100 6.98 4.70 -1.08
N MET A 101 6.40 4.03 -0.09
CA MET A 101 6.04 4.66 1.17
C MET A 101 6.06 3.67 2.32
N THR A 102 6.26 4.20 3.52
CA THR A 102 6.05 3.47 4.76
C THR A 102 4.86 4.08 5.48
N VAL A 103 4.05 3.23 6.10
CA VAL A 103 2.87 3.66 6.87
C VAL A 103 2.96 3.05 8.25
N ALA A 104 2.91 3.89 9.28
CA ALA A 104 2.81 3.44 10.66
C ALA A 104 1.39 3.68 11.15
N THR A 105 0.75 2.67 11.69
CA THR A 105 -0.65 2.75 12.14
C THR A 105 -0.76 2.51 13.64
N ARG A 106 -1.80 3.08 14.23
CA ARG A 106 -2.16 2.88 15.62
C ARG A 106 -3.67 2.82 15.76
N THR A 107 -4.16 1.77 16.40
CA THR A 107 -5.57 1.61 16.72
C THR A 107 -5.73 1.61 18.22
N VAL A 108 -6.66 2.43 18.75
CA VAL A 108 -6.97 2.52 20.17
C VAL A 108 -8.39 1.98 20.36
N VAL A 109 -8.53 0.89 21.13
CA VAL A 109 -9.84 0.32 21.43
C VAL A 109 -10.41 0.93 22.72
N GLU A 110 -11.70 0.68 23.00
CA GLU A 110 -12.41 1.30 24.15
C GLU A 110 -11.72 1.05 25.50
N SER A 111 -11.06 -0.07 25.66
CA SER A 111 -10.30 -0.37 26.89
C SER A 111 -9.03 0.45 27.06
N GLY A 112 -8.67 1.27 26.06
CA GLY A 112 -7.41 2.00 26.05
C GLY A 112 -6.22 1.21 25.51
N THR A 113 -6.40 -0.06 25.17
CA THR A 113 -5.36 -0.88 24.56
C THR A 113 -5.02 -0.35 23.18
N GLN A 114 -3.73 -0.23 22.88
CA GLN A 114 -3.24 0.22 21.58
C GLN A 114 -2.64 -0.94 20.81
N THR A 115 -3.02 -1.04 19.54
CA THR A 115 -2.41 -1.96 18.59
C THR A 115 -1.68 -1.15 17.54
N ARG A 116 -0.45 -1.54 17.23
CA ARG A 116 0.38 -0.88 16.23
C ARG A 116 0.56 -1.79 15.04
N GLY A 117 0.61 -1.18 13.85
CA GLY A 117 0.90 -1.88 12.61
C GLY A 117 1.86 -1.07 11.76
N GLN A 118 2.43 -1.71 10.77
CA GLN A 118 3.32 -1.07 9.82
C GLN A 118 3.08 -1.65 8.44
N ALA A 119 3.16 -0.80 7.42
CA ALA A 119 3.09 -1.23 6.03
C ALA A 119 4.27 -0.65 5.26
N ASN A 120 4.83 -1.47 4.37
CA ASN A 120 5.77 -1.03 3.34
C ASN A 120 5.09 -1.24 2.00
N THR A 121 5.00 -0.18 1.20
CA THR A 121 4.25 -0.21 -0.05
C THR A 121 5.10 0.35 -1.18
N ALA A 122 5.02 -0.26 -2.35
CA ALA A 122 5.58 0.26 -3.57
C ALA A 122 4.57 0.14 -4.71
N GLN A 123 4.52 1.15 -5.55
CA GLN A 123 3.59 1.27 -6.66
C GLN A 123 4.35 1.53 -7.95
N ALA A 124 3.91 0.92 -9.04
CA ALA A 124 4.42 1.19 -10.38
C ALA A 124 3.24 1.59 -11.27
N TYR A 125 3.35 2.77 -11.86
CA TYR A 125 2.35 3.30 -12.78
C TYR A 125 2.80 2.99 -14.20
N LEU A 126 2.04 2.12 -14.84
CA LEU A 126 2.24 1.70 -16.22
C LEU A 126 1.21 2.41 -17.11
N ASP A 127 1.22 2.13 -18.40
CA ASP A 127 0.26 2.71 -19.31
C ASP A 127 -1.17 2.26 -18.96
N GLY A 128 -1.94 3.15 -18.31
CA GLY A 128 -3.32 2.89 -17.91
C GLY A 128 -3.50 1.94 -16.71
N HIS A 129 -2.41 1.47 -16.10
CA HIS A 129 -2.47 0.49 -15.00
C HIS A 129 -1.58 0.90 -13.84
N VAL A 130 -1.90 0.40 -12.67
CA VAL A 130 -1.03 0.48 -11.50
C VAL A 130 -0.83 -0.91 -10.92
N ALA A 131 0.41 -1.25 -10.60
CA ALA A 131 0.75 -2.41 -9.80
C ALA A 131 1.12 -1.93 -8.40
N VAL A 132 0.50 -2.52 -7.38
CA VAL A 132 0.73 -2.17 -5.98
C VAL A 132 1.18 -3.42 -5.24
N VAL A 133 2.29 -3.31 -4.53
CA VAL A 133 2.73 -4.33 -3.59
C VAL A 133 2.77 -3.70 -2.21
N THR A 134 2.05 -4.28 -1.25
CA THR A 134 2.05 -3.80 0.12
C THR A 134 2.30 -4.96 1.08
N LEU A 135 3.20 -4.75 2.02
CA LEU A 135 3.54 -5.70 3.06
C LEU A 135 3.09 -5.14 4.40
N VAL A 136 2.19 -5.84 5.07
CA VAL A 136 1.68 -5.46 6.38
C VAL A 136 2.34 -6.33 7.44
N THR A 137 2.96 -5.67 8.42
CA THR A 137 3.66 -6.34 9.51
C THR A 137 3.16 -5.83 10.86
N GLU A 138 3.32 -6.66 11.90
CA GLU A 138 3.03 -6.28 13.27
C GLU A 138 4.34 -6.08 14.01
N PRO A 139 4.61 -4.86 14.54
CA PRO A 139 5.78 -4.64 15.37
C PRO A 139 5.76 -5.54 16.60
N GLY A 140 6.90 -6.10 16.95
CA GLY A 140 7.01 -7.02 18.10
C GLY A 140 6.78 -8.48 17.76
N SER A 141 6.59 -8.81 16.47
CA SER A 141 6.57 -10.21 16.05
C SER A 141 7.89 -10.90 16.41
N ALA A 142 7.81 -12.17 16.81
CA ALA A 142 8.97 -12.98 17.16
C ALA A 142 9.87 -13.31 15.94
N HIS A 143 9.36 -13.11 14.74
CA HIS A 143 10.10 -13.33 13.49
C HIS A 143 10.59 -12.02 12.90
N PRO A 144 11.81 -11.98 12.32
CA PRO A 144 12.25 -10.79 11.59
C PRO A 144 11.24 -10.46 10.49
N PRO A 145 10.73 -9.24 10.43
CA PRO A 145 9.80 -8.88 9.37
C PRO A 145 10.52 -8.82 8.02
N LEU A 146 9.79 -9.10 6.97
CA LEU A 146 10.20 -8.71 5.63
C LEU A 146 10.25 -7.18 5.56
N ASP A 147 10.93 -6.63 4.58
CA ASP A 147 11.20 -5.18 4.52
C ASP A 147 10.86 -4.56 3.16
N GLY A 148 11.19 -3.28 3.01
CA GLY A 148 10.98 -2.55 1.76
C GLY A 148 11.76 -3.11 0.58
N GLY A 149 12.91 -3.73 0.81
CA GLY A 149 13.67 -4.41 -0.24
C GLY A 149 12.91 -5.58 -0.85
N TYR A 150 12.25 -6.37 -0.02
CA TYR A 150 11.39 -7.45 -0.47
C TYR A 150 10.22 -6.90 -1.32
N VAL A 151 9.60 -5.82 -0.87
CA VAL A 151 8.49 -5.17 -1.59
C VAL A 151 8.97 -4.66 -2.95
N ALA A 152 10.12 -4.01 -3.00
CA ALA A 152 10.70 -3.50 -4.24
C ALA A 152 10.98 -4.62 -5.25
N ASP A 153 11.56 -5.72 -4.80
CA ASP A 153 11.85 -6.88 -5.65
C ASP A 153 10.56 -7.50 -6.20
N LEU A 154 9.56 -7.66 -5.35
CA LEU A 154 8.28 -8.22 -5.76
C LEU A 154 7.56 -7.31 -6.75
N LEU A 155 7.65 -5.99 -6.56
CA LEU A 155 7.09 -5.04 -7.52
C LEU A 155 7.73 -5.20 -8.90
N GLY A 156 9.05 -5.32 -8.96
CA GLY A 156 9.75 -5.56 -10.22
C GLY A 156 9.27 -6.82 -10.93
N LYS A 157 9.09 -7.90 -10.19
CA LYS A 157 8.57 -9.16 -10.73
C LYS A 157 7.12 -9.03 -11.21
N THR A 158 6.30 -8.29 -10.46
CA THR A 158 4.90 -8.04 -10.82
C THR A 158 4.80 -7.25 -12.12
N VAL A 159 5.60 -6.19 -12.27
CA VAL A 159 5.64 -5.39 -13.49
C VAL A 159 6.08 -6.24 -14.68
N ALA A 160 7.10 -7.07 -14.51
CA ALA A 160 7.56 -7.98 -15.58
C ALA A 160 6.44 -8.93 -16.01
N ALA A 161 5.68 -9.46 -15.07
CA ALA A 161 4.55 -10.35 -15.36
C ALA A 161 3.42 -9.63 -16.09
N VAL A 162 3.12 -8.38 -15.71
CA VAL A 162 2.07 -7.57 -16.35
C VAL A 162 2.46 -7.21 -17.78
N ARG A 163 3.73 -6.93 -18.02
CA ARG A 163 4.24 -6.60 -19.36
C ARG A 163 4.34 -7.83 -20.27
N GLY A 164 4.23 -8.99 -19.72
CA GLY A 164 4.23 -10.25 -20.43
C GLY A 164 5.54 -10.72 -20.93
#